data_b01173774e1601b113971cc153426f16
#
_entry.id   b01173774e1601b113971cc153426f16
#
_cell.length_a   1.000
_cell.length_b   1.000
_cell.length_c   1.000
_cell.angle_alpha   90.00
_cell.angle_beta   90.00
_cell.angle_gamma   90.00
#
_symmetry.space_group_name_H-M   'P 1'
#
loop_
_entity.id
_entity.type
_entity.pdbx_description
1 polymer ?
#
loop_
_entity_poly.entity_id
_entity_poly.type
_entity_poly.pdbx_seq_one_letter_code
_entity_poly.pdbx_strand_id
1 'polypeptide(L)'
;RRVLFRSIACAMQQDEIEKYRKQLNITYPVVYLQRGLHRNPFVLRNLLQQEIDRHQDVDIILLTYGLCGRGTEGIVSWNTELVMPRFHDCIHQLLENHVDKNSLYATRAWTIDKESIGGQCRTILAAYGRERGMEVLDTIYGGYEKITLIDTQSYDIKKTKDGLKRPAELLNKKLAVEPSDCNIIRKLLSGKWDCNFVHLEKGERVTERHFI
;
A
#
# COMPACT_ATOMS: atom_id res chain seq x y z
N ARG A 1 -7.26 -2.09 32.27
CA ARG A 1 -7.88 -2.78 31.14
C ARG A 1 -6.85 -2.88 30.01
N ARG A 2 -6.69 -4.05 29.38
CA ARG A 2 -5.84 -4.23 28.20
C ARG A 2 -6.49 -3.54 27.01
N VAL A 3 -5.75 -2.72 26.28
CA VAL A 3 -6.21 -2.07 25.04
C VAL A 3 -6.37 -3.14 23.96
N LEU A 4 -7.54 -3.19 23.32
CA LEU A 4 -7.86 -4.12 22.25
C LEU A 4 -7.61 -3.46 20.89
N PHE A 5 -6.85 -4.13 20.06
CA PHE A 5 -6.49 -3.67 18.71
C PHE A 5 -7.08 -4.55 17.61
N ARG A 6 -7.34 -3.93 16.46
CA ARG A 6 -7.57 -4.58 15.17
C ARG A 6 -6.77 -3.83 14.10
N SER A 7 -6.22 -4.54 13.12
CA SER A 7 -5.65 -3.88 11.96
C SER A 7 -6.46 -4.18 10.71
N ILE A 8 -6.71 -3.16 9.89
CA ILE A 8 -7.28 -3.27 8.54
C ILE A 8 -6.19 -2.82 7.57
N ALA A 9 -5.78 -3.72 6.70
CA ALA A 9 -4.55 -3.60 5.95
C ALA A 9 -4.75 -3.78 4.44
N CYS A 10 -3.92 -3.08 3.67
CA CYS A 10 -3.81 -3.31 2.24
C CYS A 10 -3.00 -4.60 1.97
N ALA A 11 -3.55 -5.53 1.19
CA ALA A 11 -2.83 -6.75 0.81
C ALA A 11 -1.57 -6.48 -0.05
N MET A 12 -1.37 -5.24 -0.53
CA MET A 12 -0.11 -4.82 -1.15
C MET A 12 1.07 -4.77 -0.17
N GLN A 13 0.79 -4.62 1.15
CA GLN A 13 1.79 -4.53 2.22
C GLN A 13 1.82 -5.80 3.09
N GLN A 14 1.21 -6.88 2.64
CA GLN A 14 1.04 -8.10 3.44
C GLN A 14 2.38 -8.70 3.88
N ASP A 15 3.39 -8.72 3.02
CA ASP A 15 4.70 -9.28 3.35
C ASP A 15 5.38 -8.51 4.48
N GLU A 16 5.36 -7.20 4.41
CA GLU A 16 5.93 -6.29 5.40
C GLU A 16 5.20 -6.39 6.74
N ILE A 17 3.88 -6.42 6.70
CA ILE A 17 3.04 -6.56 7.90
C ILE A 17 3.29 -7.89 8.58
N GLU A 18 3.29 -9.02 7.83
CA GLU A 18 3.51 -10.35 8.41
C GLU A 18 4.94 -10.52 8.96
N LYS A 19 5.95 -9.88 8.34
CA LYS A 19 7.30 -9.80 8.91
C LYS A 19 7.27 -9.19 10.31
N TYR A 20 6.66 -8.00 10.46
CA TYR A 20 6.63 -7.32 11.76
C TYR A 20 5.66 -7.93 12.75
N ARG A 21 4.57 -8.53 12.31
CA ARG A 21 3.69 -9.31 13.19
C ARG A 21 4.46 -10.41 13.91
N LYS A 22 5.31 -11.15 13.17
CA LYS A 22 6.18 -12.19 13.75
C LYS A 22 7.24 -11.61 14.68
N GLN A 23 7.97 -10.58 14.24
CA GLN A 23 9.06 -9.98 15.01
C GLN A 23 8.59 -9.31 16.31
N LEU A 24 7.41 -8.72 16.31
CA LEU A 24 6.84 -8.01 17.46
C LEU A 24 5.87 -8.86 18.28
N ASN A 25 5.69 -10.16 17.95
CA ASN A 25 4.73 -11.05 18.58
C ASN A 25 3.31 -10.46 18.63
N ILE A 26 2.84 -9.86 17.53
CA ILE A 26 1.52 -9.27 17.42
C ILE A 26 0.46 -10.36 17.38
N THR A 27 -0.45 -10.35 18.36
CA THR A 27 -1.52 -11.35 18.50
C THR A 27 -2.90 -10.86 18.06
N TYR A 28 -3.10 -9.53 17.91
CA TYR A 28 -4.38 -9.02 17.46
C TYR A 28 -4.61 -9.33 15.96
N PRO A 29 -5.88 -9.50 15.55
CA PRO A 29 -6.22 -9.85 14.16
C PRO A 29 -5.87 -8.74 13.16
N VAL A 30 -5.50 -9.15 11.94
CA VAL A 30 -5.34 -8.28 10.78
C VAL A 30 -6.29 -8.73 9.69
N VAL A 31 -7.09 -7.81 9.17
CA VAL A 31 -7.97 -8.00 8.02
C VAL A 31 -7.29 -7.43 6.79
N TYR A 32 -7.09 -8.23 5.76
CA TYR A 32 -6.50 -7.78 4.51
C TYR A 32 -7.57 -7.49 3.46
N LEU A 33 -7.65 -6.25 3.00
CA LEU A 33 -8.43 -5.90 1.82
C LEU A 33 -7.62 -6.19 0.55
N GLN A 34 -8.33 -6.55 -0.52
CA GLN A 34 -7.71 -6.97 -1.78
C GLN A 34 -6.81 -5.89 -2.39
N ARG A 35 -5.87 -6.33 -3.23
CA ARG A 35 -4.96 -5.45 -3.97
C ARG A 35 -5.70 -4.62 -5.02
N GLY A 36 -5.14 -3.45 -5.36
CA GLY A 36 -5.61 -2.62 -6.46
C GLY A 36 -6.82 -1.74 -6.14
N LEU A 37 -7.40 -1.80 -4.93
CA LEU A 37 -8.55 -0.98 -4.55
C LEU A 37 -8.29 0.53 -4.67
N HIS A 38 -7.04 0.98 -4.47
CA HIS A 38 -6.66 2.40 -4.59
C HIS A 38 -6.92 3.01 -5.98
N ARG A 39 -7.10 2.17 -7.02
CA ARG A 39 -7.47 2.64 -8.37
C ARG A 39 -8.89 3.21 -8.44
N ASN A 40 -9.74 2.84 -7.49
CA ASN A 40 -11.08 3.37 -7.35
C ASN A 40 -11.29 3.85 -5.92
N PRO A 41 -11.08 5.15 -5.63
CA PRO A 41 -11.21 5.71 -4.29
C PRO A 41 -12.57 5.46 -3.63
N PHE A 42 -13.66 5.45 -4.41
CA PHE A 42 -15.00 5.19 -3.87
C PHE A 42 -15.16 3.74 -3.40
N VAL A 43 -14.65 2.78 -4.18
CA VAL A 43 -14.69 1.35 -3.80
C VAL A 43 -13.82 1.12 -2.56
N LEU A 44 -12.61 1.69 -2.53
CA LEU A 44 -11.72 1.60 -1.38
C LEU A 44 -12.39 2.15 -0.12
N ARG A 45 -12.95 3.37 -0.18
CA ARG A 45 -13.65 4.00 0.95
C ARG A 45 -14.78 3.15 1.47
N ASN A 46 -15.65 2.67 0.58
CA ASN A 46 -16.80 1.88 0.98
C ASN A 46 -16.41 0.58 1.66
N LEU A 47 -15.39 -0.13 1.14
CA LEU A 47 -14.92 -1.37 1.75
C LEU A 47 -14.21 -1.12 3.08
N LEU A 48 -13.40 -0.06 3.18
CA LEU A 48 -12.79 0.33 4.45
C LEU A 48 -13.83 0.70 5.50
N GLN A 49 -14.84 1.50 5.14
CA GLN A 49 -15.92 1.88 6.05
C GLN A 49 -16.69 0.64 6.53
N GLN A 50 -17.03 -0.28 5.63
CA GLN A 50 -17.70 -1.53 6.01
C GLN A 50 -16.88 -2.36 7.00
N GLU A 51 -15.57 -2.47 6.79
CA GLU A 51 -14.70 -3.20 7.74
C GLU A 51 -14.55 -2.48 9.07
N ILE A 52 -14.45 -1.15 9.07
CA ILE A 52 -14.45 -0.35 10.30
C ILE A 52 -15.75 -0.57 11.07
N ASP A 53 -16.91 -0.52 10.41
CA ASP A 53 -18.21 -0.68 11.03
C ASP A 53 -18.42 -2.09 11.64
N ARG A 54 -17.81 -3.11 11.05
CA ARG A 54 -17.84 -4.49 11.56
C ARG A 54 -17.00 -4.69 12.83
N HIS A 55 -16.05 -3.79 13.10
CA HIS A 55 -15.04 -3.96 14.15
C HIS A 55 -15.09 -2.84 15.21
N GLN A 56 -16.30 -2.47 15.62
CA GLN A 56 -16.54 -1.45 16.66
C GLN A 56 -16.42 -1.99 18.11
N ASP A 57 -15.97 -3.23 18.26
CA ASP A 57 -15.80 -3.96 19.53
C ASP A 57 -14.39 -3.85 20.11
N VAL A 58 -13.49 -3.11 19.45
CA VAL A 58 -12.12 -2.85 19.89
C VAL A 58 -11.91 -1.40 20.32
N ASP A 59 -10.81 -1.11 21.01
CA ASP A 59 -10.49 0.25 21.44
C ASP A 59 -9.91 1.07 20.28
N ILE A 60 -9.02 0.46 19.49
CA ILE A 60 -8.29 1.13 18.39
C ILE A 60 -8.25 0.24 17.14
N ILE A 61 -8.57 0.83 16.00
CA ILE A 61 -8.34 0.23 14.68
C ILE A 61 -7.10 0.88 14.03
N LEU A 62 -6.15 0.04 13.64
CA LEU A 62 -4.95 0.45 12.90
C LEU A 62 -5.21 0.29 11.41
N LEU A 63 -5.20 1.38 10.66
CA LEU A 63 -5.29 1.36 9.20
C LEU A 63 -3.89 1.45 8.60
N THR A 64 -3.49 0.52 7.72
CA THR A 64 -2.19 0.61 7.04
C THR A 64 -2.23 1.49 5.80
N TYR A 65 -3.31 2.19 5.59
CA TYR A 65 -3.55 3.09 4.47
C TYR A 65 -3.09 4.51 4.80
N GLY A 66 -2.46 5.18 3.84
CA GLY A 66 -2.35 6.64 3.81
C GLY A 66 -3.61 7.27 3.18
N LEU A 67 -3.46 8.43 2.54
CA LEU A 67 -4.56 9.09 1.82
C LEU A 67 -5.06 8.26 0.62
N CYS A 68 -4.14 7.52 -0.03
CA CYS A 68 -4.42 6.56 -1.11
C CYS A 68 -5.33 7.12 -2.22
N GLY A 69 -4.93 8.25 -2.82
CA GLY A 69 -5.71 8.91 -3.86
C GLY A 69 -7.06 9.42 -3.36
N ARG A 70 -7.14 9.84 -2.09
CA ARG A 70 -8.35 10.25 -1.36
C ARG A 70 -9.32 9.09 -1.06
N GLY A 71 -8.86 7.86 -1.21
CA GLY A 71 -9.68 6.67 -0.90
C GLY A 71 -10.01 6.49 0.58
N THR A 72 -9.24 7.12 1.49
CA THR A 72 -9.52 7.12 2.93
C THR A 72 -10.28 8.36 3.40
N GLU A 73 -10.40 9.39 2.58
CA GLU A 73 -11.11 10.61 2.92
C GLU A 73 -12.60 10.34 3.18
N GLY A 74 -13.12 10.90 4.26
CA GLY A 74 -14.51 10.73 4.66
C GLY A 74 -14.80 9.52 5.54
N ILE A 75 -13.83 8.62 5.77
CA ILE A 75 -13.97 7.51 6.71
C ILE A 75 -14.18 8.04 8.12
N VAL A 76 -15.01 7.37 8.89
CA VAL A 76 -15.29 7.68 10.30
C VAL A 76 -15.48 6.39 11.10
N SER A 77 -15.05 6.39 12.35
CA SER A 77 -15.38 5.35 13.31
C SER A 77 -16.12 5.96 14.50
N TRP A 78 -17.28 5.41 14.85
CA TRP A 78 -18.14 6.00 15.87
C TRP A 78 -17.80 5.55 17.29
N ASN A 79 -17.33 4.30 17.46
CA ASN A 79 -17.11 3.71 18.78
C ASN A 79 -15.64 3.36 19.05
N THR A 80 -14.75 3.57 18.08
CA THR A 80 -13.36 3.11 18.07
C THR A 80 -12.47 4.24 17.57
N GLU A 81 -11.28 4.40 18.14
CA GLU A 81 -10.27 5.32 17.63
C GLU A 81 -9.62 4.75 16.37
N LEU A 82 -9.18 5.61 15.45
CA LEU A 82 -8.45 5.21 14.26
C LEU A 82 -7.03 5.77 14.31
N VAL A 83 -6.06 4.92 13.98
CA VAL A 83 -4.66 5.36 13.79
C VAL A 83 -4.20 4.91 12.41
N MET A 84 -3.61 5.83 11.66
CA MET A 84 -3.14 5.59 10.30
C MET A 84 -1.90 6.41 9.97
N PRO A 85 -1.04 5.93 9.04
CA PRO A 85 0.14 6.68 8.60
C PRO A 85 -0.24 7.98 7.88
N ARG A 86 0.49 9.06 8.18
CA ARG A 86 0.34 10.39 7.55
C ARG A 86 1.14 10.46 6.24
N PHE A 87 0.76 9.65 5.26
CA PHE A 87 1.45 9.57 3.97
C PHE A 87 0.43 9.56 2.82
N HIS A 88 0.85 10.00 1.63
CA HIS A 88 -0.02 10.02 0.47
C HIS A 88 -0.43 8.63 0.01
N ASP A 89 0.48 7.67 0.06
CA ASP A 89 0.25 6.27 -0.34
C ASP A 89 1.26 5.30 0.32
N CYS A 90 1.15 4.02 -0.02
CA CYS A 90 1.99 2.97 0.54
C CYS A 90 3.47 3.08 0.12
N ILE A 91 3.79 3.65 -1.04
CA ILE A 91 5.18 3.86 -1.49
C ILE A 91 5.83 4.97 -0.65
N HIS A 92 5.15 6.12 -0.51
CA HIS A 92 5.60 7.21 0.35
C HIS A 92 5.77 6.74 1.81
N GLN A 93 4.90 5.84 2.28
CA GLN A 93 5.00 5.23 3.61
C GLN A 93 6.23 4.32 3.73
N LEU A 94 6.52 3.48 2.73
CA LEU A 94 7.67 2.57 2.75
C LEU A 94 8.99 3.32 2.66
N LEU A 95 9.04 4.41 1.92
CA LEU A 95 10.25 5.21 1.66
C LEU A 95 10.32 6.51 2.49
N GLU A 96 9.40 6.69 3.45
CA GLU A 96 9.33 7.88 4.31
C GLU A 96 9.44 9.20 3.52
N ASN A 97 8.70 9.29 2.40
CA ASN A 97 8.66 10.38 1.42
C ASN A 97 9.95 10.58 0.56
N HIS A 98 10.95 9.72 0.67
CA HIS A 98 12.13 9.75 -0.21
C HIS A 98 11.81 9.06 -1.55
N VAL A 99 10.96 9.68 -2.35
CA VAL A 99 10.44 9.12 -3.61
C VAL A 99 11.00 9.88 -4.82
N ASP A 100 11.64 9.15 -5.74
CA ASP A 100 12.07 9.68 -7.04
C ASP A 100 10.88 9.67 -8.02
N LYS A 101 10.52 10.85 -8.54
CA LYS A 101 9.39 11.03 -9.47
C LYS A 101 9.56 10.25 -10.78
N ASN A 102 10.81 9.99 -11.18
CA ASN A 102 11.12 9.26 -12.41
C ASN A 102 11.11 7.74 -12.21
N SER A 103 10.75 7.25 -11.04
CA SER A 103 10.75 5.83 -10.72
C SER A 103 9.34 5.28 -10.53
N LEU A 104 9.04 4.18 -11.22
CA LEU A 104 7.90 3.33 -10.91
C LEU A 104 8.32 2.37 -9.81
N TYR A 105 7.79 2.54 -8.60
CA TYR A 105 8.14 1.70 -7.47
C TYR A 105 7.32 0.42 -7.41
N ALA A 106 7.95 -0.65 -6.93
CA ALA A 106 7.32 -1.95 -6.75
C ALA A 106 7.84 -2.67 -5.51
N THR A 107 6.99 -3.45 -4.87
CA THR A 107 7.34 -4.52 -3.93
C THR A 107 7.01 -5.87 -4.56
N ARG A 108 7.21 -7.00 -3.86
CA ARG A 108 6.81 -8.32 -4.35
C ARG A 108 5.33 -8.38 -4.76
N ALA A 109 4.46 -7.68 -4.05
CA ALA A 109 3.04 -7.62 -4.36
C ALA A 109 2.73 -7.11 -5.78
N TRP A 110 3.60 -6.27 -6.35
CA TRP A 110 3.49 -5.75 -7.73
C TRP A 110 4.03 -6.72 -8.80
N THR A 111 4.49 -7.90 -8.40
CA THR A 111 4.96 -8.95 -9.33
C THR A 111 4.00 -10.14 -9.41
N ILE A 112 2.93 -10.14 -8.60
CA ILE A 112 2.01 -11.26 -8.46
C ILE A 112 0.69 -10.95 -9.17
N ASP A 113 0.11 -11.95 -9.83
CA ASP A 113 -1.22 -11.98 -10.45
C ASP A 113 -1.48 -10.90 -11.54
N LYS A 114 -2.76 -10.70 -11.86
CA LYS A 114 -3.20 -9.75 -12.89
C LYS A 114 -2.96 -8.28 -12.51
N GLU A 115 -2.85 -7.96 -11.22
CA GLU A 115 -2.62 -6.61 -10.71
C GLU A 115 -1.13 -6.22 -10.78
N SER A 116 -0.24 -7.15 -11.07
CA SER A 116 1.19 -6.89 -11.25
C SER A 116 1.45 -6.01 -12.49
N ILE A 117 2.61 -5.37 -12.53
CA ILE A 117 3.06 -4.60 -13.71
C ILE A 117 3.00 -5.47 -14.96
N GLY A 118 3.54 -6.70 -14.91
CA GLY A 118 3.50 -7.65 -16.01
C GLY A 118 2.08 -8.14 -16.33
N GLY A 119 1.21 -8.29 -15.33
CA GLY A 119 -0.19 -8.63 -15.53
C GLY A 119 -0.95 -7.55 -16.28
N GLN A 120 -0.76 -6.29 -15.90
CA GLN A 120 -1.34 -5.15 -16.60
C GLN A 120 -0.86 -5.04 -18.03
N CYS A 121 0.45 -5.20 -18.27
CA CYS A 121 1.00 -5.23 -19.64
C CYS A 121 0.31 -6.31 -20.48
N ARG A 122 0.19 -7.54 -19.97
CA ARG A 122 -0.50 -8.62 -20.68
C ARG A 122 -1.97 -8.29 -20.98
N THR A 123 -2.69 -7.77 -20.02
CA THR A 123 -4.11 -7.39 -20.16
C THR A 123 -4.30 -6.33 -21.24
N ILE A 124 -3.46 -5.29 -21.26
CA ILE A 124 -3.53 -4.20 -22.24
C ILE A 124 -3.18 -4.73 -23.63
N LEU A 125 -2.10 -5.50 -23.78
CA LEU A 125 -1.71 -6.07 -25.08
C LEU A 125 -2.76 -7.05 -25.61
N ALA A 126 -3.41 -7.81 -24.74
CA ALA A 126 -4.49 -8.72 -25.16
C ALA A 126 -5.74 -7.96 -25.61
N ALA A 127 -6.07 -6.84 -24.96
CA ALA A 127 -7.26 -6.05 -25.28
C ALA A 127 -7.10 -5.20 -26.56
N TYR A 128 -5.91 -4.64 -26.80
CA TYR A 128 -5.69 -3.65 -27.88
C TYR A 128 -4.76 -4.14 -28.99
N GLY A 129 -4.20 -5.35 -28.91
CA GLY A 129 -3.12 -5.82 -29.79
C GLY A 129 -1.79 -5.16 -29.47
N ARG A 130 -0.72 -5.56 -30.20
CA ARG A 130 0.65 -5.13 -29.86
C ARG A 130 0.87 -3.64 -30.10
N GLU A 131 0.52 -3.13 -31.27
CA GLU A 131 0.81 -1.74 -31.68
C GLU A 131 0.10 -0.75 -30.75
N ARG A 132 -1.23 -0.79 -30.74
CA ARG A 132 -2.05 0.11 -29.90
C ARG A 132 -1.85 -0.13 -28.40
N GLY A 133 -1.62 -1.39 -28.00
CA GLY A 133 -1.31 -1.73 -26.63
C GLY A 133 -0.02 -1.10 -26.12
N MET A 134 1.02 -1.02 -26.97
CA MET A 134 2.26 -0.32 -26.63
C MET A 134 2.07 1.18 -26.47
N GLU A 135 1.23 1.82 -27.30
CA GLU A 135 0.87 3.24 -27.16
C GLU A 135 0.17 3.51 -25.81
N VAL A 136 -0.76 2.61 -25.41
CA VAL A 136 -1.45 2.72 -24.11
C VAL A 136 -0.45 2.52 -22.97
N LEU A 137 0.46 1.55 -23.06
CA LEU A 137 1.49 1.32 -22.06
C LEU A 137 2.46 2.50 -21.95
N ASP A 138 2.83 3.12 -23.06
CA ASP A 138 3.66 4.33 -23.06
C ASP A 138 2.95 5.52 -22.42
N THR A 139 1.64 5.66 -22.67
CA THR A 139 0.83 6.69 -22.00
C THR A 139 0.81 6.52 -20.48
N ILE A 140 0.77 5.26 -19.99
CA ILE A 140 0.70 4.95 -18.54
C ILE A 140 2.09 5.02 -17.90
N TYR A 141 3.10 4.47 -18.53
CA TYR A 141 4.43 4.23 -17.95
C TYR A 141 5.55 5.07 -18.57
N GLY A 142 5.30 5.76 -19.67
CA GLY A 142 6.33 6.51 -20.44
C GLY A 142 7.05 7.57 -19.61
N GLY A 143 6.35 8.19 -18.66
CA GLY A 143 6.93 9.20 -17.77
C GLY A 143 7.97 8.69 -16.77
N TYR A 144 8.13 7.37 -16.60
CA TYR A 144 9.14 6.79 -15.71
C TYR A 144 10.39 6.39 -16.50
N GLU A 145 11.56 6.51 -15.89
CA GLU A 145 12.86 6.07 -16.46
C GLU A 145 13.24 4.66 -16.01
N LYS A 146 12.79 4.27 -14.83
CA LYS A 146 13.15 3.00 -14.18
C LYS A 146 12.01 2.39 -13.39
N ILE A 147 12.11 1.09 -13.15
CA ILE A 147 11.32 0.38 -12.14
C ILE A 147 12.24 0.13 -10.95
N THR A 148 11.89 0.66 -9.79
CA THR A 148 12.66 0.47 -8.54
C THR A 148 11.94 -0.52 -7.64
N LEU A 149 12.58 -1.67 -7.41
CA LEU A 149 12.12 -2.66 -6.44
C LEU A 149 12.55 -2.23 -5.05
N ILE A 150 11.59 -2.07 -4.14
CA ILE A 150 11.87 -1.72 -2.75
C ILE A 150 12.23 -3.00 -1.99
N ASP A 151 13.48 -3.10 -1.51
CA ASP A 151 13.93 -4.21 -0.66
C ASP A 151 13.50 -3.97 0.79
N THR A 152 12.38 -4.56 1.17
CA THR A 152 11.82 -4.50 2.52
C THR A 152 12.34 -5.62 3.42
N GLN A 153 13.20 -6.51 2.90
CA GLN A 153 13.68 -7.70 3.59
C GLN A 153 12.55 -8.63 4.09
N SER A 154 11.35 -8.52 3.53
CA SER A 154 10.20 -9.36 3.86
C SER A 154 9.95 -10.47 2.83
N TYR A 155 10.72 -10.47 1.75
CA TYR A 155 10.64 -11.44 0.66
C TYR A 155 11.99 -11.64 -0.04
N ASP A 156 12.08 -12.67 -0.90
CA ASP A 156 13.26 -12.93 -1.74
C ASP A 156 13.40 -11.86 -2.84
N ILE A 157 14.37 -10.96 -2.64
CA ILE A 157 14.64 -9.83 -3.55
C ILE A 157 15.10 -10.28 -4.94
N LYS A 158 15.93 -11.36 -5.02
CA LYS A 158 16.44 -11.87 -6.30
C LYS A 158 15.30 -12.42 -7.15
N LYS A 159 14.50 -13.31 -6.57
CA LYS A 159 13.33 -13.89 -7.23
C LYS A 159 12.32 -12.83 -7.67
N THR A 160 12.08 -11.82 -6.83
CA THR A 160 11.16 -10.73 -7.13
C THR A 160 11.68 -9.85 -8.26
N LYS A 161 12.98 -9.52 -8.26
CA LYS A 161 13.63 -8.78 -9.33
C LYS A 161 13.55 -9.52 -10.66
N ASP A 162 13.74 -10.85 -10.65
CA ASP A 162 13.60 -11.68 -11.86
C ASP A 162 12.19 -11.61 -12.44
N GLY A 163 11.16 -11.53 -11.62
CA GLY A 163 9.77 -11.34 -12.04
C GLY A 163 9.49 -9.99 -12.73
N LEU A 164 10.34 -8.97 -12.49
CA LEU A 164 10.23 -7.65 -13.11
C LEU A 164 11.03 -7.49 -14.41
N LYS A 165 11.93 -8.42 -14.75
CA LYS A 165 12.78 -8.31 -15.96
C LYS A 165 11.98 -8.16 -17.24
N ARG A 166 11.05 -9.08 -17.50
CA ARG A 166 10.20 -9.04 -18.72
C ARG A 166 9.34 -7.76 -18.81
N PRO A 167 8.62 -7.34 -17.74
CA PRO A 167 7.91 -6.07 -17.77
C PRO A 167 8.85 -4.88 -18.02
N ALA A 168 10.02 -4.85 -17.41
CA ALA A 168 10.98 -3.76 -17.57
C ALA A 168 11.53 -3.71 -19.02
N GLU A 169 11.87 -4.84 -19.61
CA GLU A 169 12.29 -4.95 -21.03
C GLU A 169 11.17 -4.48 -21.96
N LEU A 170 9.92 -4.96 -21.74
CA LEU A 170 8.77 -4.56 -22.55
C LEU A 170 8.52 -3.06 -22.50
N LEU A 171 8.64 -2.45 -21.33
CA LEU A 171 8.42 -1.03 -21.10
C LEU A 171 9.68 -0.16 -21.36
N ASN A 172 10.79 -0.77 -21.77
CA ASN A 172 12.09 -0.11 -21.95
C ASN A 172 12.55 0.67 -20.71
N LYS A 173 12.46 0.04 -19.53
CA LYS A 173 12.82 0.64 -18.24
C LYS A 173 14.02 -0.06 -17.60
N LYS A 174 14.86 0.70 -16.93
CA LYS A 174 15.95 0.15 -16.11
C LYS A 174 15.40 -0.45 -14.82
N LEU A 175 16.04 -1.50 -14.29
CA LEU A 175 15.73 -2.05 -12.99
C LEU A 175 16.70 -1.54 -11.93
N ALA A 176 16.18 -0.95 -10.88
CA ALA A 176 16.91 -0.55 -9.69
C ALA A 176 16.39 -1.29 -8.44
N VAL A 177 17.15 -1.22 -7.35
CA VAL A 177 16.75 -1.73 -6.02
C VAL A 177 17.06 -0.65 -5.01
N GLU A 178 16.13 -0.40 -4.11
CA GLU A 178 16.25 0.56 -3.02
C GLU A 178 15.84 -0.08 -1.70
N PRO A 179 16.63 0.03 -0.62
CA PRO A 179 16.30 -0.55 0.67
C PRO A 179 15.19 0.24 1.39
N SER A 180 14.41 -0.45 2.21
CA SER A 180 13.46 0.15 3.14
C SER A 180 13.42 -0.63 4.45
N ASP A 181 13.51 0.10 5.56
CA ASP A 181 13.37 -0.46 6.91
C ASP A 181 11.90 -0.66 7.31
N CYS A 182 10.95 -0.24 6.47
CA CYS A 182 9.50 -0.29 6.76
C CYS A 182 9.15 0.25 8.16
N ASN A 183 9.88 1.28 8.60
CA ASN A 183 9.82 1.80 9.95
C ASN A 183 8.42 2.27 10.34
N ILE A 184 7.68 2.86 9.38
CA ILE A 184 6.30 3.31 9.59
C ILE A 184 5.37 2.13 9.89
N ILE A 185 5.47 1.01 9.14
CA ILE A 185 4.68 -0.19 9.41
C ILE A 185 5.02 -0.75 10.81
N ARG A 186 6.30 -0.82 11.13
CA ARG A 186 6.77 -1.29 12.45
C ARG A 186 6.23 -0.43 13.58
N LYS A 187 6.28 0.91 13.45
CA LYS A 187 5.75 1.85 14.44
C LYS A 187 4.23 1.73 14.57
N LEU A 188 3.50 1.66 13.44
CA LEU A 188 2.05 1.50 13.45
C LEU A 188 1.64 0.28 14.28
N LEU A 189 2.23 -0.89 13.97
CA LEU A 189 1.89 -2.15 14.60
C LEU A 189 2.32 -2.24 16.07
N SER A 190 3.40 -1.56 16.46
CA SER A 190 3.92 -1.58 17.84
C SER A 190 3.29 -0.54 18.78
N GLY A 191 2.39 0.32 18.30
CA GLY A 191 1.81 1.39 19.11
C GLY A 191 2.77 2.56 19.38
N LYS A 192 3.90 2.66 18.65
CA LYS A 192 4.90 3.74 18.81
C LYS A 192 4.64 4.86 17.80
N TRP A 193 3.49 5.50 17.93
CA TRP A 193 3.06 6.54 17.01
C TRP A 193 3.67 7.89 17.36
N ASP A 194 4.20 8.54 16.34
CA ASP A 194 4.79 9.88 16.38
C ASP A 194 4.04 10.83 15.40
N CYS A 195 4.64 11.95 15.05
CA CYS A 195 4.06 12.91 14.11
C CYS A 195 3.79 12.36 12.70
N ASN A 196 4.32 11.17 12.36
CA ASN A 196 4.06 10.50 11.09
C ASN A 196 2.71 9.74 11.08
N PHE A 197 1.93 9.88 12.14
CA PHE A 197 0.62 9.22 12.24
C PHE A 197 -0.48 10.23 12.47
N VAL A 198 -1.63 9.92 11.89
CA VAL A 198 -2.91 10.55 12.20
C VAL A 198 -3.59 9.70 13.25
N HIS A 199 -3.99 10.31 14.36
CA HIS A 199 -4.79 9.70 15.41
C HIS A 199 -6.14 10.40 15.43
N LEU A 200 -7.20 9.68 15.17
CA LEU A 200 -8.55 10.19 15.06
C LEU A 200 -9.38 9.67 16.24
N GLU A 201 -9.99 10.59 16.94
CA GLU A 201 -10.93 10.30 18.01
C GLU A 201 -12.23 9.70 17.46
N LYS A 202 -13.02 9.09 18.34
CA LYS A 202 -14.34 8.55 18.03
C LYS A 202 -15.25 9.61 17.42
N GLY A 203 -15.83 9.31 16.25
CA GLY A 203 -16.67 10.25 15.51
C GLY A 203 -15.90 11.26 14.67
N GLU A 204 -14.58 11.31 14.77
CA GLU A 204 -13.76 12.17 13.94
C GLU A 204 -13.63 11.57 12.53
N ARG A 205 -13.69 12.44 11.52
CA ARG A 205 -13.68 12.04 10.11
C ARG A 205 -12.31 12.26 9.50
N VAL A 206 -11.82 11.30 8.73
CA VAL A 206 -10.61 11.45 7.92
C VAL A 206 -10.82 12.57 6.89
N THR A 207 -9.91 13.53 6.86
CA THR A 207 -9.87 14.61 5.87
C THR A 207 -8.48 14.73 5.26
N GLU A 208 -8.39 15.29 4.04
CA GLU A 208 -7.12 15.56 3.38
C GLU A 208 -6.16 16.40 4.23
N ARG A 209 -6.69 17.29 5.07
CA ARG A 209 -5.90 18.15 5.98
C ARG A 209 -5.04 17.38 6.98
N HIS A 210 -5.40 16.14 7.29
CA HIS A 210 -4.59 15.29 8.17
C HIS A 210 -3.27 14.84 7.53
N PHE A 211 -3.12 14.98 6.20
CA PHE A 211 -1.96 14.53 5.44
C PHE A 211 -1.06 15.65 4.92
N ILE A 212 -1.40 16.90 5.23
CA ILE A 212 -0.66 18.12 4.84
C ILE A 212 0.31 18.53 5.95
#